data_c19a35f565edf5c05df7212368075fcc
#
_entry.id   c19a35f565edf5c05df7212368075fcc
#
_cell.length_a   1.000
_cell.length_b   1.000
_cell.length_c   1.000
_cell.angle_alpha   90.00
_cell.angle_beta   90.00
_cell.angle_gamma   90.00
#
_symmetry.space_group_name_H-M   'P 1'
#
loop_
_entity.id
_entity.type
_entity.pdbx_description
1 polymer ?
#
loop_
_entity_poly.entity_id
_entity_poly.type
_entity_poly.pdbx_seq_one_letter_code
_entity_poly.pdbx_strand_id
1 'polypeptide(L)'
;MAGNKTLTPDADGIYTVSAADGTQIITLTDNEGYSIYLSVTVNANHTIDNSDCTKESICSVCGKIFLAQANHKFSDTWTKDDTYHWKVCENDGCTVTTTKTKHSGTDDGDCTTPVICECGEIVTAAKSEHIYGEWKSNGNGTHTHKCTTAGCTIEETESCVGGAATCKKRAVCTECNAEYGTLNPANHSGEQVWVQTEKTHQKKYDCCGAEVTNIADHIWENGHCTVCG
;
A
#
# COMPACT_ATOMS: atom_id res chain seq x y z
N MET A 1 62.83 -2.28 11.75
CA MET A 1 64.26 -1.92 11.43
C MET A 1 64.24 -1.09 10.16
N ALA A 2 64.54 0.19 10.25
CA ALA A 2 64.71 1.02 9.06
C ALA A 2 65.99 0.65 8.38
N GLY A 3 65.94 0.18 7.15
CA GLY A 3 67.12 -0.18 6.36
C GLY A 3 67.88 1.07 6.02
N ASN A 4 69.23 0.99 6.08
CA ASN A 4 70.13 2.05 5.60
C ASN A 4 69.86 2.32 4.11
N LYS A 5 69.23 3.44 3.78
CA LYS A 5 69.06 3.89 2.42
C LYS A 5 70.06 5.02 2.12
N THR A 6 70.95 4.77 1.17
CA THR A 6 71.82 5.81 0.67
C THR A 6 71.01 6.84 -0.13
N LEU A 7 71.06 8.06 0.24
CA LEU A 7 70.38 9.16 -0.47
C LEU A 7 71.38 9.80 -1.41
N THR A 8 70.93 10.13 -2.61
CA THR A 8 71.65 11.00 -3.55
C THR A 8 70.99 12.35 -3.61
N PRO A 9 71.76 13.46 -3.52
CA PRO A 9 71.18 14.79 -3.67
C PRO A 9 70.76 15.03 -5.15
N ASP A 10 69.82 15.97 -5.32
CA ASP A 10 69.47 16.48 -6.60
C ASP A 10 70.57 17.48 -7.10
N ALA A 11 70.35 18.15 -8.26
CA ALA A 11 71.28 19.08 -8.86
C ALA A 11 71.57 20.31 -7.97
N ASP A 12 70.70 20.62 -7.03
CA ASP A 12 70.82 21.76 -6.09
C ASP A 12 71.39 21.29 -4.71
N GLY A 13 71.79 20.02 -4.61
CA GLY A 13 72.35 19.46 -3.38
C GLY A 13 71.30 19.13 -2.32
N ILE A 14 70.00 19.05 -2.67
CA ILE A 14 68.90 18.80 -1.75
C ILE A 14 68.65 17.27 -1.70
N TYR A 15 68.63 16.71 -0.48
CA TYR A 15 68.27 15.33 -0.23
C TYR A 15 66.79 15.24 0.10
N THR A 16 66.01 14.51 -0.71
CA THR A 16 64.60 14.26 -0.44
C THR A 16 64.43 12.93 0.30
N VAL A 17 63.84 12.98 1.47
CA VAL A 17 63.52 11.78 2.28
C VAL A 17 61.99 11.62 2.32
N SER A 18 61.52 10.48 1.86
CA SER A 18 60.13 10.08 2.15
C SER A 18 60.11 9.53 3.59
N ALA A 19 59.39 10.21 4.47
CA ALA A 19 59.34 9.85 5.87
C ALA A 19 57.94 9.30 6.23
N ALA A 20 57.90 8.24 7.01
CA ALA A 20 56.70 7.82 7.70
C ALA A 20 56.46 8.76 8.91
N ASP A 21 55.19 8.80 9.39
CA ASP A 21 54.86 9.54 10.62
C ASP A 21 55.71 9.15 11.82
N GLY A 22 55.99 10.12 12.64
CA GLY A 22 56.71 9.95 13.88
C GLY A 22 58.15 10.47 13.81
N THR A 23 58.91 10.22 14.82
CA THR A 23 60.27 10.63 14.95
C THR A 23 61.22 9.78 14.15
N GLN A 24 61.93 10.33 13.20
CA GLN A 24 62.93 9.68 12.40
C GLN A 24 64.32 10.17 12.84
N ILE A 25 65.29 9.26 12.86
CA ILE A 25 66.69 9.62 13.09
C ILE A 25 67.42 9.53 11.76
N ILE A 26 67.88 10.66 11.29
CA ILE A 26 68.71 10.71 10.08
C ILE A 26 70.16 10.76 10.55
N THR A 27 70.97 9.81 10.10
CA THR A 27 72.41 9.77 10.35
C THR A 27 73.12 10.30 9.12
N LEU A 28 73.91 11.33 9.30
CA LEU A 28 74.80 11.85 8.25
C LEU A 28 76.21 11.49 8.64
N THR A 29 76.92 10.74 7.77
CA THR A 29 78.31 10.32 7.98
C THR A 29 79.16 10.95 6.90
N ASP A 30 80.28 11.58 7.29
CA ASP A 30 81.27 12.14 6.34
C ASP A 30 82.22 11.07 5.80
N ASN A 31 83.09 11.44 4.89
CA ASN A 31 84.06 10.54 4.27
C ASN A 31 85.14 10.05 5.24
N GLU A 32 85.25 10.67 6.44
CA GLU A 32 86.22 10.32 7.47
C GLU A 32 85.58 9.46 8.56
N GLY A 33 84.24 9.17 8.41
CA GLY A 33 83.49 8.28 9.32
C GLY A 33 82.86 8.98 10.53
N TYR A 34 82.92 10.30 10.61
CA TYR A 34 82.22 11.07 11.63
C TYR A 34 80.72 11.14 11.33
N SER A 35 79.91 10.84 12.32
CA SER A 35 78.44 10.84 12.12
C SER A 35 77.79 11.84 13.04
N ILE A 36 76.79 12.54 12.48
CA ILE A 36 75.83 13.35 13.22
C ILE A 36 74.44 12.74 13.12
N TYR A 37 73.67 12.86 14.16
CA TYR A 37 72.33 12.33 14.27
C TYR A 37 71.34 13.48 14.29
N LEU A 38 70.41 13.51 13.31
CA LEU A 38 69.34 14.46 13.28
C LEU A 38 68.00 13.80 13.62
N SER A 39 67.36 14.21 14.70
CA SER A 39 66.02 13.78 15.02
C SER A 39 64.99 14.69 14.35
N VAL A 40 64.19 14.13 13.45
CA VAL A 40 63.15 14.81 12.74
C VAL A 40 61.81 14.20 13.05
N THR A 41 60.85 14.99 13.56
CA THR A 41 59.48 14.56 13.73
C THR A 41 58.69 14.97 12.52
N VAL A 42 58.12 13.99 11.85
CA VAL A 42 57.28 14.20 10.67
C VAL A 42 55.82 14.03 11.08
N ASN A 43 55.07 15.09 10.96
CA ASN A 43 53.60 15.09 11.07
C ASN A 43 53.06 15.28 9.65
N ALA A 44 52.86 14.19 8.94
CA ALA A 44 52.31 14.27 7.60
C ALA A 44 50.77 14.35 7.67
N ASN A 45 50.23 15.33 6.94
CA ASN A 45 48.81 15.29 6.63
C ASN A 45 48.58 14.14 5.64
N HIS A 46 47.97 13.04 6.13
CA HIS A 46 47.70 11.91 5.28
C HIS A 46 46.46 12.16 4.45
N THR A 47 46.61 11.96 3.14
CA THR A 47 45.45 11.91 2.23
C THR A 47 45.05 10.46 2.04
N ILE A 48 43.94 10.10 2.57
CA ILE A 48 43.37 8.73 2.48
C ILE A 48 42.04 8.78 1.74
N ASP A 49 41.73 7.73 0.99
CA ASP A 49 40.42 7.47 0.43
C ASP A 49 39.76 6.33 1.23
N ASN A 50 38.69 6.63 1.92
CA ASN A 50 37.88 5.66 2.66
C ASN A 50 36.44 5.62 2.15
N SER A 51 36.20 6.10 0.94
CA SER A 51 34.86 6.13 0.30
C SER A 51 34.24 4.74 0.10
N ASP A 52 35.07 3.69 0.08
CA ASP A 52 34.65 2.29 -0.02
C ASP A 52 35.38 1.45 1.03
N CYS A 53 34.73 1.14 2.13
CA CYS A 53 35.33 0.41 3.25
C CYS A 53 35.66 -1.06 2.95
N THR A 54 35.29 -1.61 1.80
CA THR A 54 35.75 -2.93 1.35
C THR A 54 37.18 -2.90 0.82
N LYS A 55 37.80 -1.72 0.73
CA LYS A 55 39.18 -1.52 0.37
C LYS A 55 39.96 -0.98 1.56
N GLU A 56 41.25 -1.29 1.59
CA GLU A 56 42.15 -0.69 2.57
C GLU A 56 42.33 0.81 2.26
N SER A 57 42.18 1.64 3.29
CA SER A 57 42.51 3.07 3.17
C SER A 57 44.02 3.27 3.33
N ILE A 58 44.70 3.45 2.23
CA ILE A 58 46.16 3.60 2.17
C ILE A 58 46.53 5.05 1.87
N CYS A 59 47.43 5.61 2.66
CA CYS A 59 47.98 6.93 2.35
C CYS A 59 48.73 6.89 1.02
N SER A 60 48.36 7.73 0.06
CA SER A 60 49.02 7.83 -1.24
C SER A 60 50.46 8.34 -1.17
N VAL A 61 50.83 8.99 -0.06
CA VAL A 61 52.15 9.57 0.14
C VAL A 61 53.14 8.61 0.81
N CYS A 62 52.70 7.95 1.90
CA CYS A 62 53.61 7.11 2.70
C CYS A 62 53.32 5.62 2.67
N GLY A 63 52.22 5.18 2.02
CA GLY A 63 51.84 3.79 1.91
C GLY A 63 51.34 3.14 3.20
N LYS A 64 51.12 3.92 4.26
CA LYS A 64 50.62 3.40 5.53
C LYS A 64 49.11 3.10 5.40
N ILE A 65 48.71 1.94 5.91
CA ILE A 65 47.29 1.55 6.01
C ILE A 65 46.71 2.25 7.24
N PHE A 66 45.65 3.05 7.07
CA PHE A 66 44.94 3.73 8.15
C PHE A 66 43.70 3.00 8.58
N LEU A 67 42.92 2.46 7.60
CA LEU A 67 41.76 1.63 7.87
C LEU A 67 41.93 0.30 7.15
N ALA A 68 41.76 -0.79 7.88
CA ALA A 68 41.73 -2.12 7.31
C ALA A 68 40.42 -2.32 6.55
N GLN A 69 40.47 -3.22 5.57
CA GLN A 69 39.30 -3.68 4.84
C GLN A 69 38.22 -4.22 5.80
N ALA A 70 36.97 -3.81 5.58
CA ALA A 70 35.81 -4.24 6.32
C ALA A 70 34.62 -4.48 5.38
N ASN A 71 33.67 -5.32 5.79
CA ASN A 71 32.42 -5.44 5.08
C ASN A 71 31.55 -4.20 5.30
N HIS A 72 30.71 -3.83 4.32
CA HIS A 72 29.75 -2.76 4.51
C HIS A 72 28.79 -3.11 5.64
N LYS A 73 28.60 -2.19 6.58
CA LYS A 73 27.57 -2.22 7.58
C LYS A 73 26.53 -1.15 7.21
N PHE A 74 25.47 -1.58 6.54
CA PHE A 74 24.41 -0.65 6.15
C PHE A 74 23.51 -0.29 7.34
N SER A 75 23.06 0.97 7.37
CA SER A 75 22.15 1.51 8.38
C SER A 75 20.85 0.70 8.47
N ASP A 76 20.30 0.57 9.67
CA ASP A 76 18.95 0.03 9.87
C ASP A 76 17.87 1.01 9.41
N THR A 77 18.18 2.31 9.37
CA THR A 77 17.27 3.35 8.89
C THR A 77 17.43 3.60 7.38
N TRP A 78 16.30 3.92 6.75
CA TRP A 78 16.27 4.27 5.34
C TRP A 78 16.65 5.74 5.11
N THR A 79 17.51 5.98 4.13
CA THR A 79 17.67 7.28 3.46
C THR A 79 16.74 7.30 2.27
N LYS A 80 16.06 8.42 2.02
CA LYS A 80 15.07 8.53 0.94
C LYS A 80 15.05 9.91 0.30
N ASP A 81 14.60 9.95 -0.94
CA ASP A 81 14.16 11.15 -1.66
C ASP A 81 12.69 10.95 -2.10
N ASP A 82 12.12 11.83 -2.89
CA ASP A 82 10.73 11.77 -3.34
C ASP A 82 10.39 10.53 -4.19
N THR A 83 11.39 9.80 -4.69
CA THR A 83 11.18 8.71 -5.66
C THR A 83 11.75 7.39 -5.17
N TYR A 84 12.87 7.43 -4.45
CA TYR A 84 13.67 6.26 -4.10
C TYR A 84 14.03 6.25 -2.63
N HIS A 85 14.33 5.06 -2.12
CA HIS A 85 14.94 4.85 -0.83
C HIS A 85 16.15 3.91 -0.96
N TRP A 86 17.11 4.05 -0.03
CA TRP A 86 18.33 3.25 0.06
C TRP A 86 18.89 3.27 1.48
N LYS A 87 19.86 2.43 1.75
CA LYS A 87 20.61 2.45 3.01
C LYS A 87 22.03 2.90 2.77
N VAL A 88 22.59 3.67 3.69
CA VAL A 88 23.97 4.14 3.65
C VAL A 88 24.87 3.25 4.50
N CYS A 89 26.12 3.09 4.13
CA CYS A 89 27.10 2.41 4.96
C CYS A 89 27.45 3.28 6.18
N GLU A 90 27.49 2.67 7.39
CA GLU A 90 27.81 3.34 8.65
C GLU A 90 29.30 3.29 8.99
N ASN A 91 30.12 2.59 8.20
CA ASN A 91 31.55 2.55 8.44
C ASN A 91 32.16 3.93 8.17
N ASP A 92 33.10 4.33 9.02
CA ASP A 92 33.69 5.68 9.01
C ASP A 92 34.24 6.05 7.62
N GLY A 93 33.77 7.19 7.09
CA GLY A 93 34.13 7.72 5.79
C GLY A 93 33.61 6.97 4.56
N CYS A 94 32.96 5.82 4.74
CA CYS A 94 32.40 5.05 3.62
C CYS A 94 31.16 5.74 3.04
N THR A 95 31.16 5.96 1.72
CA THR A 95 30.07 6.63 1.00
C THR A 95 29.19 5.65 0.21
N VAL A 96 29.47 4.36 0.32
CA VAL A 96 28.73 3.32 -0.41
C VAL A 96 27.30 3.19 0.13
N THR A 97 26.36 3.03 -0.77
CA THR A 97 24.93 2.84 -0.47
C THR A 97 24.43 1.54 -1.08
N THR A 98 23.32 1.03 -0.57
CA THR A 98 22.56 0.00 -1.29
C THR A 98 22.02 0.55 -2.61
N THR A 99 21.61 -0.31 -3.52
CA THR A 99 20.90 0.10 -4.73
C THR A 99 19.65 0.90 -4.35
N LYS A 100 19.45 2.02 -5.01
CA LYS A 100 18.23 2.82 -4.85
C LYS A 100 17.02 2.06 -5.37
N THR A 101 16.03 1.85 -4.52
CA THR A 101 14.77 1.16 -4.85
C THR A 101 13.64 2.18 -4.88
N LYS A 102 12.81 2.12 -5.91
CA LYS A 102 11.65 3.01 -6.02
C LYS A 102 10.65 2.72 -4.91
N HIS A 103 10.00 3.78 -4.38
CA HIS A 103 8.95 3.61 -3.39
C HIS A 103 7.82 2.74 -3.93
N SER A 104 7.48 1.70 -3.19
CA SER A 104 6.36 0.80 -3.47
C SER A 104 5.81 0.26 -2.16
N GLY A 105 4.55 -0.13 -2.17
CA GLY A 105 3.88 -0.73 -1.02
C GLY A 105 2.85 -1.74 -1.51
N THR A 106 2.35 -2.56 -0.60
CA THR A 106 1.25 -3.48 -0.89
C THR A 106 -0.07 -2.74 -0.68
N ASP A 107 -0.92 -2.79 -1.70
CA ASP A 107 -2.29 -2.28 -1.66
C ASP A 107 -3.19 -3.41 -1.12
N ASP A 108 -3.97 -3.15 -0.08
CA ASP A 108 -4.92 -4.09 0.51
C ASP A 108 -6.30 -4.06 -0.17
N GLY A 109 -6.47 -3.18 -1.16
CA GLY A 109 -7.73 -2.98 -1.88
C GLY A 109 -8.74 -2.12 -1.14
N ASP A 110 -8.34 -1.46 -0.06
CA ASP A 110 -9.16 -0.50 0.69
C ASP A 110 -8.63 0.92 0.47
N CYS A 111 -9.39 1.74 -0.24
CA CYS A 111 -8.95 3.11 -0.55
C CYS A 111 -8.91 4.04 0.68
N THR A 112 -9.43 3.62 1.83
CA THR A 112 -9.35 4.40 3.09
C THR A 112 -8.10 4.09 3.88
N THR A 113 -7.29 3.12 3.46
CA THR A 113 -5.97 2.84 4.00
C THR A 113 -4.88 3.39 3.07
N PRO A 114 -3.79 3.97 3.60
CA PRO A 114 -2.70 4.45 2.77
C PRO A 114 -1.81 3.28 2.33
N VAL A 115 -1.33 3.31 1.10
CA VAL A 115 -0.25 2.41 0.66
C VAL A 115 1.08 3.00 1.12
N ILE A 116 1.79 2.30 2.01
CA ILE A 116 3.03 2.77 2.63
C ILE A 116 4.21 1.91 2.19
N CYS A 117 5.30 2.55 1.79
CA CYS A 117 6.57 1.92 1.49
C CYS A 117 7.25 1.43 2.79
N GLU A 118 8.09 0.41 2.70
CA GLU A 118 8.91 -0.08 3.83
C GLU A 118 9.78 1.00 4.49
N CYS A 119 10.12 2.07 3.78
CA CYS A 119 10.84 3.23 4.30
C CYS A 119 9.92 4.25 4.99
N GLY A 120 8.62 3.99 5.11
CA GLY A 120 7.62 4.86 5.71
C GLY A 120 7.10 5.97 4.79
N GLU A 121 7.45 5.98 3.49
CA GLU A 121 6.89 6.94 2.54
C GLU A 121 5.48 6.51 2.11
N ILE A 122 4.56 7.48 2.01
CA ILE A 122 3.20 7.23 1.54
C ILE A 122 3.20 7.22 0.01
N VAL A 123 3.01 6.02 -0.57
CA VAL A 123 2.92 5.81 -2.02
C VAL A 123 1.56 6.25 -2.56
N THR A 124 0.49 5.92 -1.84
CA THR A 124 -0.87 6.35 -2.14
C THR A 124 -1.54 6.81 -0.85
N ALA A 125 -2.04 8.04 -0.87
CA ALA A 125 -2.75 8.59 0.29
C ALA A 125 -4.13 7.94 0.45
N ALA A 126 -4.52 7.69 1.70
CA ALA A 126 -5.86 7.24 2.04
C ALA A 126 -6.93 8.27 1.64
N LYS A 127 -8.10 7.79 1.25
CA LYS A 127 -9.31 8.59 1.15
C LYS A 127 -10.00 8.68 2.51
N SER A 128 -10.81 9.70 2.73
CA SER A 128 -11.55 9.86 3.98
C SER A 128 -12.69 8.85 4.13
N GLU A 129 -13.25 8.37 3.01
CA GLU A 129 -14.40 7.49 2.96
C GLU A 129 -14.48 6.76 1.61
N HIS A 130 -15.27 5.69 1.55
CA HIS A 130 -15.61 5.02 0.31
C HIS A 130 -16.70 5.80 -0.44
N ILE A 131 -16.54 5.94 -1.74
CA ILE A 131 -17.55 6.51 -2.63
C ILE A 131 -18.22 5.35 -3.35
N TYR A 132 -19.40 4.96 -2.89
CA TYR A 132 -20.13 3.84 -3.46
C TYR A 132 -20.92 4.22 -4.71
N GLY A 133 -21.04 3.27 -5.63
CA GLY A 133 -21.92 3.34 -6.79
C GLY A 133 -23.36 2.98 -6.47
N GLU A 134 -24.16 2.78 -7.52
CA GLU A 134 -25.55 2.37 -7.38
C GLU A 134 -25.69 0.94 -6.84
N TRP A 135 -26.76 0.70 -6.09
CA TRP A 135 -27.14 -0.62 -5.62
C TRP A 135 -27.55 -1.54 -6.78
N LYS A 136 -27.00 -2.74 -6.79
CA LYS A 136 -27.32 -3.77 -7.79
C LYS A 136 -27.89 -5.00 -7.12
N SER A 137 -29.02 -5.49 -7.63
CA SER A 137 -29.64 -6.70 -7.10
C SER A 137 -28.78 -7.94 -7.32
N ASN A 138 -28.68 -8.77 -6.30
CA ASN A 138 -28.03 -10.09 -6.36
C ASN A 138 -29.01 -11.21 -6.76
N GLY A 139 -30.29 -10.91 -6.93
CA GLY A 139 -31.33 -11.89 -7.32
C GLY A 139 -31.82 -12.82 -6.20
N ASN A 140 -31.24 -12.72 -5.00
CA ASN A 140 -31.55 -13.58 -3.85
C ASN A 140 -32.23 -12.82 -2.68
N GLY A 141 -32.72 -11.63 -2.93
CA GLY A 141 -33.32 -10.76 -1.90
C GLY A 141 -32.30 -9.86 -1.20
N THR A 142 -31.10 -9.78 -1.74
CA THR A 142 -30.05 -8.81 -1.33
C THR A 142 -29.64 -7.92 -2.49
N HIS A 143 -28.98 -6.84 -2.18
CA HIS A 143 -28.34 -5.96 -3.15
C HIS A 143 -26.94 -5.58 -2.66
N THR A 144 -26.05 -5.26 -3.60
CA THR A 144 -24.66 -4.89 -3.35
C THR A 144 -24.33 -3.61 -4.09
N HIS A 145 -23.58 -2.72 -3.46
CA HIS A 145 -22.88 -1.64 -4.14
C HIS A 145 -21.37 -1.73 -3.89
N LYS A 146 -20.60 -1.23 -4.83
CA LYS A 146 -19.13 -1.28 -4.80
C LYS A 146 -18.55 0.11 -4.74
N CYS A 147 -17.42 0.24 -4.06
CA CYS A 147 -16.65 1.47 -4.12
C CYS A 147 -16.22 1.76 -5.55
N THR A 148 -16.36 3.01 -5.99
CA THR A 148 -16.03 3.48 -7.34
C THR A 148 -14.61 4.02 -7.44
N THR A 149 -13.89 4.15 -6.32
CA THR A 149 -12.49 4.59 -6.29
C THR A 149 -11.62 3.55 -7.00
N ALA A 150 -10.79 4.00 -7.93
CA ALA A 150 -9.90 3.12 -8.68
C ALA A 150 -8.98 2.32 -7.75
N GLY A 151 -8.91 1.00 -7.94
CA GLY A 151 -8.13 0.06 -7.13
C GLY A 151 -8.84 -0.42 -5.85
N CYS A 152 -9.94 0.24 -5.42
CA CYS A 152 -10.70 -0.20 -4.25
C CYS A 152 -11.58 -1.40 -4.60
N THR A 153 -11.54 -2.42 -3.74
CA THR A 153 -12.32 -3.66 -3.90
C THR A 153 -13.45 -3.78 -2.89
N ILE A 154 -13.62 -2.78 -2.03
CA ILE A 154 -14.62 -2.80 -0.95
C ILE A 154 -16.02 -2.69 -1.54
N GLU A 155 -16.90 -3.56 -1.05
CA GLU A 155 -18.32 -3.59 -1.39
C GLU A 155 -19.15 -3.83 -0.14
N GLU A 156 -20.38 -3.34 -0.14
CA GLU A 156 -21.36 -3.57 0.92
C GLU A 156 -22.58 -4.29 0.36
N THR A 157 -23.06 -5.25 1.12
CA THR A 157 -24.24 -6.05 0.75
C THR A 157 -25.29 -5.95 1.85
N GLU A 158 -26.51 -5.61 1.46
CA GLU A 158 -27.64 -5.48 2.36
C GLU A 158 -28.85 -6.27 1.85
N SER A 159 -29.81 -6.50 2.75
CA SER A 159 -31.10 -7.11 2.38
C SER A 159 -31.97 -6.08 1.67
N CYS A 160 -32.69 -6.53 0.65
CA CYS A 160 -33.68 -5.72 -0.03
C CYS A 160 -34.79 -5.29 0.93
N VAL A 161 -35.14 -4.01 0.88
CA VAL A 161 -36.15 -3.38 1.76
C VAL A 161 -37.14 -2.55 0.96
N GLY A 162 -38.28 -2.20 1.59
CA GLY A 162 -39.31 -1.35 1.01
C GLY A 162 -40.25 -2.09 0.08
N GLY A 163 -41.20 -1.34 -0.48
CA GLY A 163 -42.27 -1.88 -1.29
C GLY A 163 -43.24 -2.77 -0.49
N ALA A 164 -44.31 -3.18 -1.12
CA ALA A 164 -45.28 -4.12 -0.56
C ALA A 164 -45.60 -5.20 -1.57
N ALA A 165 -45.42 -6.46 -1.17
CA ALA A 165 -45.86 -7.60 -1.99
C ALA A 165 -47.40 -7.64 -2.03
N THR A 166 -47.93 -7.98 -3.17
CA THR A 166 -49.38 -8.23 -3.37
C THR A 166 -49.61 -9.70 -3.67
N CYS A 167 -50.88 -10.10 -3.85
CA CYS A 167 -51.25 -11.46 -4.25
C CYS A 167 -50.68 -11.85 -5.64
N LYS A 168 -50.24 -10.89 -6.44
CA LYS A 168 -49.71 -11.11 -7.83
C LYS A 168 -48.33 -10.59 -8.10
N LYS A 169 -47.83 -9.66 -7.30
CA LYS A 169 -46.51 -9.05 -7.49
C LYS A 169 -45.71 -9.13 -6.21
N ARG A 170 -44.45 -9.44 -6.34
CA ARG A 170 -43.47 -9.36 -5.24
C ARG A 170 -43.24 -7.91 -4.81
N ALA A 171 -42.68 -7.71 -3.62
CA ALA A 171 -42.20 -6.41 -3.22
C ALA A 171 -41.07 -5.94 -4.15
N VAL A 172 -40.95 -4.64 -4.36
CA VAL A 172 -39.88 -4.02 -5.15
C VAL A 172 -38.98 -3.26 -4.18
N CYS A 173 -37.70 -3.58 -4.19
CA CYS A 173 -36.72 -2.90 -3.36
C CYS A 173 -36.61 -1.42 -3.72
N THR A 174 -36.60 -0.54 -2.72
CA THR A 174 -36.51 0.92 -2.92
C THR A 174 -35.14 1.36 -3.41
N GLU A 175 -34.07 0.57 -3.09
CA GLU A 175 -32.71 0.93 -3.40
C GLU A 175 -32.25 0.43 -4.78
N CYS A 176 -32.48 -0.87 -5.07
CA CYS A 176 -32.02 -1.49 -6.32
C CYS A 176 -33.13 -1.71 -7.36
N ASN A 177 -34.39 -1.36 -7.06
CA ASN A 177 -35.58 -1.52 -7.91
C ASN A 177 -35.87 -2.95 -8.37
N ALA A 178 -35.31 -3.96 -7.70
CA ALA A 178 -35.55 -5.36 -8.04
C ALA A 178 -36.72 -5.94 -7.23
N GLU A 179 -37.45 -6.89 -7.82
CA GLU A 179 -38.44 -7.67 -7.09
C GLU A 179 -37.76 -8.64 -6.12
N TYR A 180 -38.31 -8.74 -4.91
CA TYR A 180 -37.77 -9.65 -3.87
C TYR A 180 -38.87 -10.25 -3.00
N GLY A 181 -38.49 -11.24 -2.20
CA GLY A 181 -39.40 -11.90 -1.28
C GLY A 181 -40.44 -12.78 -1.96
N THR A 182 -41.56 -13.02 -1.29
CA THR A 182 -42.69 -13.85 -1.76
C THR A 182 -43.93 -13.00 -1.99
N LEU A 183 -44.88 -13.51 -2.78
CA LEU A 183 -46.18 -12.89 -2.92
C LEU A 183 -46.88 -12.83 -1.55
N ASN A 184 -47.69 -11.78 -1.32
CA ASN A 184 -48.56 -11.70 -0.16
C ASN A 184 -50.01 -12.03 -0.58
N PRO A 185 -50.48 -13.24 -0.35
CA PRO A 185 -51.84 -13.67 -0.79
C PRO A 185 -52.98 -12.89 -0.10
N ALA A 186 -52.70 -12.25 1.04
CA ALA A 186 -53.67 -11.43 1.75
C ALA A 186 -53.75 -9.97 1.30
N ASN A 187 -52.76 -9.51 0.56
CA ASN A 187 -52.69 -8.12 0.05
C ASN A 187 -53.22 -8.10 -1.40
N HIS A 188 -54.51 -7.87 -1.53
CA HIS A 188 -55.16 -7.81 -2.84
C HIS A 188 -55.06 -6.40 -3.43
N SER A 189 -54.59 -6.28 -4.69
CA SER A 189 -54.49 -5.04 -5.44
C SER A 189 -55.71 -4.74 -6.32
N GLY A 190 -56.66 -5.67 -6.37
CA GLY A 190 -57.86 -5.55 -7.19
C GLY A 190 -59.12 -5.28 -6.38
N GLU A 191 -60.21 -4.99 -7.07
CA GLU A 191 -61.53 -4.76 -6.50
C GLU A 191 -62.23 -6.08 -6.19
N GLN A 192 -63.22 -6.00 -5.34
CA GLN A 192 -64.10 -7.13 -5.06
C GLN A 192 -65.24 -7.12 -6.09
N VAL A 193 -65.33 -8.16 -6.89
CA VAL A 193 -66.34 -8.28 -7.94
C VAL A 193 -67.25 -9.52 -7.70
N TRP A 194 -68.53 -9.38 -8.10
CA TRP A 194 -69.44 -10.49 -8.08
C TRP A 194 -69.16 -11.44 -9.28
N VAL A 195 -69.00 -12.71 -8.98
CA VAL A 195 -68.97 -13.78 -9.97
C VAL A 195 -70.27 -14.53 -9.86
N GLN A 196 -71.07 -14.57 -10.95
CA GLN A 196 -72.43 -15.10 -10.93
C GLN A 196 -72.51 -16.28 -11.92
N THR A 197 -73.38 -17.23 -11.56
CA THR A 197 -73.88 -18.27 -12.41
C THR A 197 -75.44 -18.12 -12.51
N GLU A 198 -76.12 -18.97 -13.21
CA GLU A 198 -77.58 -18.96 -13.25
C GLU A 198 -78.27 -19.18 -11.90
N LYS A 199 -77.59 -19.83 -10.95
CA LYS A 199 -78.16 -20.24 -9.66
C LYS A 199 -77.51 -19.58 -8.44
N THR A 200 -76.21 -19.26 -8.59
CA THR A 200 -75.39 -18.87 -7.41
C THR A 200 -74.57 -17.62 -7.71
N HIS A 201 -74.17 -16.96 -6.65
CA HIS A 201 -73.23 -15.85 -6.68
C HIS A 201 -72.14 -15.98 -5.61
N GLN A 202 -70.99 -15.37 -5.87
CA GLN A 202 -69.86 -15.34 -4.95
C GLN A 202 -69.07 -14.03 -5.21
N LYS A 203 -68.60 -13.42 -4.16
CA LYS A 203 -67.72 -12.23 -4.27
C LYS A 203 -66.27 -12.69 -4.27
N LYS A 204 -65.46 -12.26 -5.24
CA LYS A 204 -64.05 -12.56 -5.38
C LYS A 204 -63.26 -11.30 -5.65
N TYR A 205 -61.95 -11.35 -5.37
CA TYR A 205 -61.02 -10.31 -5.84
C TYR A 205 -60.69 -10.55 -7.31
N ASP A 206 -60.87 -9.53 -8.15
CA ASP A 206 -60.60 -9.61 -9.58
C ASP A 206 -59.09 -9.83 -9.92
N CYS A 207 -58.20 -9.32 -9.07
CA CYS A 207 -56.76 -9.45 -9.24
C CYS A 207 -56.30 -10.91 -9.21
N CYS A 208 -56.84 -11.80 -8.39
CA CYS A 208 -56.34 -13.17 -8.18
C CYS A 208 -57.47 -14.23 -8.09
N GLY A 209 -58.73 -13.83 -8.06
CA GLY A 209 -59.85 -14.74 -7.91
C GLY A 209 -60.06 -15.30 -6.49
N ALA A 210 -59.32 -14.77 -5.51
CA ALA A 210 -59.50 -15.20 -4.11
C ALA A 210 -60.90 -14.88 -3.63
N GLU A 211 -61.47 -15.83 -2.89
CA GLU A 211 -62.86 -15.76 -2.41
C GLU A 211 -62.99 -14.76 -1.28
N VAL A 212 -64.00 -13.89 -1.35
CA VAL A 212 -64.41 -12.94 -0.30
C VAL A 212 -65.60 -13.46 0.47
N THR A 213 -66.55 -14.09 -0.24
CA THR A 213 -67.70 -14.71 0.37
C THR A 213 -67.82 -16.18 -0.08
N ASN A 214 -68.52 -16.99 0.70
CA ASN A 214 -68.92 -18.32 0.26
C ASN A 214 -69.87 -18.23 -0.92
N ILE A 215 -69.95 -19.29 -1.72
CA ILE A 215 -70.94 -19.42 -2.78
C ILE A 215 -72.35 -19.48 -2.10
N ALA A 216 -73.26 -18.69 -2.62
CA ALA A 216 -74.64 -18.63 -2.13
C ALA A 216 -75.62 -18.61 -3.32
N ASP A 217 -76.83 -19.17 -3.09
CA ASP A 217 -77.90 -19.11 -4.08
C ASP A 217 -78.45 -17.70 -4.22
N HIS A 218 -78.97 -17.36 -5.43
CA HIS A 218 -79.61 -16.09 -5.66
C HIS A 218 -80.92 -15.97 -4.88
N ILE A 219 -81.11 -14.81 -4.26
CA ILE A 219 -82.35 -14.38 -3.64
C ILE A 219 -83.02 -13.44 -4.62
N TRP A 220 -84.02 -13.90 -5.30
CA TRP A 220 -84.72 -13.15 -6.35
C TRP A 220 -85.84 -12.28 -5.83
N GLU A 221 -85.84 -11.02 -6.15
CA GLU A 221 -86.91 -10.09 -5.92
C GLU A 221 -87.10 -9.19 -7.17
N ASN A 222 -88.32 -9.06 -7.70
CA ASN A 222 -88.60 -8.27 -8.91
C ASN A 222 -87.70 -8.54 -10.11
N GLY A 223 -87.23 -9.76 -10.28
CA GLY A 223 -86.38 -10.18 -11.41
C GLY A 223 -84.90 -9.89 -11.25
N HIS A 224 -84.44 -9.40 -10.10
CA HIS A 224 -83.05 -9.14 -9.77
C HIS A 224 -82.66 -9.88 -8.49
N CYS A 225 -81.41 -10.30 -8.38
CA CYS A 225 -80.85 -10.79 -7.13
C CYS A 225 -80.64 -9.63 -6.15
N THR A 226 -81.15 -9.77 -4.94
CA THR A 226 -81.07 -8.69 -3.90
C THR A 226 -79.66 -8.47 -3.37
N VAL A 227 -78.71 -9.38 -3.68
CA VAL A 227 -77.34 -9.35 -3.17
C VAL A 227 -76.34 -8.90 -4.23
N CYS A 228 -76.42 -9.41 -5.46
CA CYS A 228 -75.42 -9.14 -6.51
C CYS A 228 -75.98 -8.39 -7.71
N GLY A 229 -77.24 -8.01 -7.72
CA GLY A 229 -77.91 -7.23 -8.76
C GLY A 229 -78.59 -8.04 -9.85
#